data_ef88cf891b190ce005bb08f1f037f5b6
#
_entry.id   ef88cf891b190ce005bb08f1f037f5b6
#
_cell.length_a   1.000
_cell.length_b   1.000
_cell.length_c   1.000
_cell.angle_alpha   90.00
_cell.angle_beta   90.00
_cell.angle_gamma   90.00
#
_symmetry.space_group_name_H-M   'P 1'
#
loop_
_entity.id
_entity.type
_entity.pdbx_description
1 polymer ?
#
loop_
_entity_poly.entity_id
_entity_poly.type
_entity_poly.pdbx_seq_one_letter_code
_entity_poly.pdbx_strand_id
1 'polypeptide(L)'
;MFGEDAKEFNPNREAPSGLNVYGLSFGLGMHSCIGRNLAAGVLPKEDTDPNAHPYGTVALILNKLFENNAQPDPDNAPKMDEKTKRPNWGYYPIIFDV
;
A
#
# COMPACT_ATOMS: atom_id res chain seq x y z
N MET A 1 -10.63 -2.09 17.91
CA MET A 1 -9.19 -2.20 17.61
C MET A 1 -8.65 -0.95 16.94
N PHE A 2 -9.28 -0.47 15.90
CA PHE A 2 -8.83 0.70 15.14
C PHE A 2 -9.62 1.99 15.41
N GLY A 3 -10.42 2.03 16.45
CA GLY A 3 -11.19 3.19 16.88
C GLY A 3 -12.51 3.39 16.14
N GLU A 4 -13.17 4.51 16.44
CA GLU A 4 -14.49 4.83 15.87
C GLU A 4 -14.41 5.13 14.37
N ASP A 5 -13.28 5.66 13.90
CA ASP A 5 -13.01 5.97 12.49
C ASP A 5 -12.40 4.79 11.70
N ALA A 6 -12.55 3.55 12.19
CA ALA A 6 -11.92 2.37 11.61
C ALA A 6 -12.24 2.13 10.12
N LYS A 7 -13.38 2.65 9.65
CA LYS A 7 -13.83 2.54 8.26
C LYS A 7 -13.38 3.70 7.38
N GLU A 8 -12.76 4.72 7.95
CA GLU A 8 -12.30 5.90 7.24
C GLU A 8 -10.82 5.76 6.87
N PHE A 9 -10.44 6.32 5.73
CA PHE A 9 -9.04 6.43 5.37
C PHE A 9 -8.37 7.52 6.21
N ASN A 10 -7.54 7.10 7.16
CA ASN A 10 -6.77 8.01 8.02
C ASN A 10 -5.28 7.60 8.02
N PRO A 11 -4.43 8.26 7.21
CA PRO A 11 -3.01 7.93 7.13
C PRO A 11 -2.23 8.25 8.42
N ASN A 12 -2.79 9.09 9.28
CA ASN A 12 -2.17 9.49 10.56
C ASN A 12 -2.66 8.67 11.75
N ARG A 13 -3.41 7.61 11.49
CA ARG A 13 -3.92 6.74 12.56
C ARG A 13 -2.78 6.07 13.31
N GLU A 14 -2.82 6.15 14.61
CA GLU A 14 -1.89 5.43 15.46
C GLU A 14 -2.15 3.93 15.41
N ALA A 15 -1.08 3.13 15.26
CA ALA A 15 -1.20 1.69 15.32
C ALA A 15 -1.59 1.24 16.74
N PRO A 16 -2.50 0.25 16.90
CA PRO A 16 -2.78 -0.33 18.19
C PRO A 16 -1.52 -0.86 18.87
N SER A 17 -1.50 -0.80 20.20
CA SER A 17 -0.37 -1.32 20.98
C SER A 17 -0.05 -2.77 20.60
N GLY A 18 1.23 -3.04 20.35
CA GLY A 18 1.72 -4.37 19.95
C GLY A 18 1.66 -4.66 18.46
N LEU A 19 1.11 -3.77 17.64
CA LEU A 19 1.17 -3.87 16.19
C LEU A 19 2.19 -2.88 15.62
N ASN A 20 2.86 -3.28 14.55
CA ASN A 20 3.70 -2.37 13.79
C ASN A 20 2.84 -1.50 12.85
N VAL A 21 3.47 -0.56 12.15
CA VAL A 21 2.81 0.36 11.22
C VAL A 21 2.05 -0.34 10.08
N TYR A 22 2.37 -1.58 9.78
CA TYR A 22 1.70 -2.38 8.75
C TYR A 22 0.46 -3.11 9.25
N GLY A 23 0.18 -3.05 10.57
CA GLY A 23 -0.91 -3.81 11.18
C GLY A 23 -0.77 -5.31 10.91
N LEU A 24 -1.81 -5.90 10.37
CA LEU A 24 -1.88 -7.32 10.05
C LEU A 24 -1.64 -7.64 8.56
N SER A 25 -1.32 -6.64 7.76
CA SER A 25 -1.23 -6.78 6.29
C SER A 25 -0.22 -7.83 5.85
N PHE A 26 0.84 -8.05 6.61
CA PHE A 26 1.90 -9.00 6.32
C PHE A 26 1.94 -10.20 7.29
N GLY A 27 0.88 -10.41 8.06
CA GLY A 27 0.83 -11.46 9.08
C GLY A 27 1.65 -11.14 10.34
N LEU A 28 1.71 -12.09 11.25
CA LEU A 28 2.40 -11.95 12.54
C LEU A 28 3.26 -13.16 12.87
N GLY A 29 4.28 -12.92 13.70
CA GLY A 29 5.14 -13.97 14.25
C GLY A 29 5.84 -14.78 13.18
N MET A 30 5.87 -16.09 13.34
CA MET A 30 6.52 -17.01 12.40
C MET A 30 5.82 -17.07 11.02
N HIS A 31 4.59 -16.57 10.94
CA HIS A 31 3.82 -16.52 9.69
C HIS A 31 3.87 -15.15 9.01
N SER A 32 4.78 -14.27 9.46
CA SER A 32 5.00 -12.98 8.79
C SER A 32 5.50 -13.16 7.37
N CYS A 33 5.05 -12.29 6.47
CA CYS A 33 5.47 -12.35 5.07
C CYS A 33 6.99 -12.13 4.93
N ILE A 34 7.65 -13.07 4.32
CA ILE A 34 9.10 -13.00 4.05
C ILE A 34 9.44 -11.85 3.08
N GLY A 35 8.50 -11.48 2.20
CA GLY A 35 8.66 -10.40 1.22
C GLY A 35 8.28 -9.00 1.72
N ARG A 36 7.96 -8.83 3.00
CA ARG A 36 7.53 -7.54 3.55
C ARG A 36 8.49 -6.41 3.26
N ASN A 37 9.78 -6.60 3.46
CA ASN A 37 10.79 -5.56 3.24
C ASN A 37 10.92 -5.18 1.76
N LEU A 38 10.72 -6.14 0.87
CA LEU A 38 10.69 -5.87 -0.57
C LEU A 38 9.46 -5.05 -0.97
N ALA A 39 8.30 -5.39 -0.44
CA ALA A 39 7.04 -4.73 -0.78
C ALA A 39 6.91 -3.35 -0.13
N ALA A 40 7.12 -3.27 1.17
CA ALA A 40 6.85 -2.09 1.98
C ALA A 40 8.10 -1.25 2.31
N GLY A 41 9.29 -1.78 2.07
CA GLY A 41 10.54 -1.15 2.46
C GLY A 41 10.93 -1.44 3.91
N VAL A 42 12.04 -0.86 4.31
CA VAL A 42 12.59 -0.99 5.66
C VAL A 42 12.40 0.33 6.40
N LEU A 43 11.80 0.26 7.58
CA LEU A 43 11.64 1.44 8.42
C LEU A 43 13.02 1.99 8.82
N PRO A 44 13.24 3.31 8.70
CA PRO A 44 14.47 3.93 9.16
C PRO A 44 14.68 3.69 10.66
N LYS A 45 15.90 3.37 11.03
CA LYS A 45 16.38 3.33 12.41
C LYS A 45 17.47 4.38 12.56
N GLU A 46 17.84 4.70 13.81
CA GLU A 46 18.89 5.69 14.07
C GLU A 46 20.21 5.39 13.34
N ASP A 47 20.54 4.11 13.17
CA ASP A 47 21.78 3.66 12.49
C ASP A 47 21.56 3.38 10.98
N THR A 48 20.46 3.77 10.41
CA THR A 48 20.19 3.52 8.99
C THR A 48 21.07 4.41 8.12
N ASP A 49 21.77 3.80 7.15
CA ASP A 49 22.54 4.54 6.15
C ASP A 49 21.63 5.54 5.43
N PRO A 50 21.94 6.86 5.47
CA PRO A 50 21.13 7.87 4.80
C PRO A 50 21.06 7.71 3.27
N ASN A 51 21.98 6.93 2.67
CA ASN A 51 21.96 6.60 1.25
C ASN A 51 21.16 5.32 0.95
N ALA A 52 20.74 4.56 1.96
CA ALA A 52 19.88 3.40 1.76
C ALA A 52 18.50 3.85 1.35
N HIS A 53 17.91 3.17 0.36
CA HIS A 53 16.54 3.42 -0.05
C HIS A 53 15.58 2.65 0.87
N PRO A 54 14.89 3.34 1.82
CA PRO A 54 13.97 2.66 2.73
C PRO A 54 12.65 2.26 2.05
N TYR A 55 12.43 2.73 0.83
CA TYR A 55 11.18 2.53 0.11
C TYR A 55 11.11 1.13 -0.51
N GLY A 56 9.97 0.47 -0.31
CA GLY A 56 9.67 -0.78 -0.98
C GLY A 56 9.09 -0.59 -2.37
N THR A 57 8.84 -1.71 -3.05
CA THR A 57 8.31 -1.74 -4.42
C THR A 57 7.01 -0.96 -4.56
N VAL A 58 6.09 -1.08 -3.59
CA VAL A 58 4.79 -0.38 -3.62
C VAL A 58 4.97 1.13 -3.64
N ALA A 59 5.81 1.68 -2.76
CA ALA A 59 6.06 3.12 -2.70
C ALA A 59 6.73 3.64 -3.98
N LEU A 60 7.68 2.87 -4.54
CA LEU A 60 8.35 3.23 -5.79
C LEU A 60 7.37 3.26 -6.98
N ILE A 61 6.49 2.28 -7.07
CA ILE A 61 5.44 2.26 -8.11
C ILE A 61 4.50 3.45 -7.96
N LEU A 62 4.01 3.71 -6.74
CA LEU A 62 3.12 4.83 -6.47
C LEU A 62 3.79 6.17 -6.81
N ASN A 63 5.04 6.38 -6.43
CA ASN A 63 5.77 7.58 -6.77
C ASN A 63 5.86 7.77 -8.29
N LYS A 64 6.13 6.72 -9.05
CA LYS A 64 6.17 6.79 -10.52
C LYS A 64 4.80 7.12 -11.12
N LEU A 65 3.74 6.58 -10.57
CA LEU A 65 2.38 6.93 -11.00
C LEU A 65 2.08 8.41 -10.74
N PHE A 66 2.44 8.93 -9.56
CA PHE A 66 2.25 10.34 -9.23
C PHE A 66 3.11 11.27 -10.09
N GLU A 67 4.39 10.95 -10.30
CA GLU A 67 5.29 11.74 -11.16
C GLU A 67 4.75 11.86 -12.60
N ASN A 68 4.03 10.87 -13.08
CA ASN A 68 3.46 10.85 -14.42
C ASN A 68 1.96 11.20 -14.45
N ASN A 69 1.44 11.77 -13.37
CA ASN A 69 0.04 12.19 -13.26
C ASN A 69 -0.97 11.10 -13.67
N ALA A 70 -0.76 9.90 -13.16
CA ALA A 70 -1.68 8.79 -13.41
C ALA A 70 -3.08 9.12 -12.87
N GLN A 71 -4.09 8.96 -13.70
CA GLN A 71 -5.48 9.24 -13.36
C GLN A 71 -6.38 8.10 -13.86
N PRO A 72 -7.53 7.87 -13.21
CA PRO A 72 -8.53 6.99 -13.79
C PRO A 72 -8.95 7.46 -15.18
N ASP A 73 -9.12 6.53 -16.11
CA ASP A 73 -9.61 6.86 -17.45
C ASP A 73 -11.08 7.29 -17.37
N PRO A 74 -11.43 8.54 -17.74
CA PRO A 74 -12.81 9.02 -17.66
C PRO A 74 -13.73 8.36 -18.67
N ASP A 75 -13.19 7.81 -19.76
CA ASP A 75 -13.98 7.21 -20.83
C ASP A 75 -14.22 5.71 -20.63
N ASN A 76 -13.47 5.07 -19.74
CA ASN A 76 -13.55 3.65 -19.48
C ASN A 76 -13.68 3.37 -17.97
N ALA A 77 -14.88 3.07 -17.51
CA ALA A 77 -15.13 2.80 -16.10
C ALA A 77 -14.42 1.53 -15.63
N PRO A 78 -13.90 1.52 -14.39
CA PRO A 78 -13.38 0.31 -13.79
C PRO A 78 -14.45 -0.76 -13.65
N LYS A 79 -14.04 -2.03 -13.80
CA LYS A 79 -14.94 -3.18 -13.67
C LYS A 79 -14.42 -4.14 -12.62
N MET A 80 -15.32 -4.58 -11.74
CA MET A 80 -15.03 -5.63 -10.76
C MET A 80 -14.88 -6.98 -11.45
N ASP A 81 -13.99 -7.82 -10.93
CA ASP A 81 -13.89 -9.20 -11.37
C ASP A 81 -15.02 -10.02 -10.74
N GLU A 82 -15.95 -10.48 -11.59
CA GLU A 82 -17.09 -11.29 -11.18
C GLU A 82 -16.74 -12.76 -10.90
N LYS A 83 -15.55 -13.21 -11.30
CA LYS A 83 -15.11 -14.60 -11.15
C LYS A 83 -14.55 -14.92 -9.78
N THR A 84 -14.16 -13.93 -9.02
CA THR A 84 -13.59 -14.12 -7.68
C THR A 84 -14.66 -14.00 -6.60
N LYS A 85 -14.50 -14.75 -5.51
CA LYS A 85 -15.39 -14.65 -4.33
C LYS A 85 -15.15 -13.39 -3.50
N ARG A 86 -14.10 -12.64 -3.79
CA ARG A 86 -13.74 -11.38 -3.13
C ARG A 86 -13.84 -10.23 -4.12
N PRO A 87 -14.32 -9.05 -3.68
CA PRO A 87 -14.33 -7.88 -4.55
C PRO A 87 -12.90 -7.52 -4.96
N ASN A 88 -12.61 -7.67 -6.23
CA ASN A 88 -11.35 -7.26 -6.86
C ASN A 88 -11.64 -6.49 -8.13
N TRP A 89 -10.79 -5.52 -8.43
CA TRP A 89 -10.81 -4.85 -9.71
C TRP A 89 -10.20 -5.78 -10.77
N GLY A 90 -11.00 -6.27 -11.69
CA GLY A 90 -10.54 -7.04 -12.84
C GLY A 90 -10.08 -6.17 -14.02
N TYR A 91 -10.54 -4.93 -14.05
CA TYR A 91 -10.23 -3.94 -15.07
C TYR A 91 -10.25 -2.55 -14.45
N TYR A 92 -9.11 -1.88 -14.46
CA TYR A 92 -8.98 -0.52 -13.92
C TYR A 92 -8.07 0.30 -14.83
N PRO A 93 -8.63 0.87 -15.91
CA PRO A 93 -7.83 1.64 -16.86
C PRO A 93 -7.39 2.97 -16.25
N ILE A 94 -6.14 3.32 -16.53
CA ILE A 94 -5.55 4.60 -16.15
C ILE A 94 -5.00 5.30 -17.39
N ILE A 95 -4.97 6.60 -17.33
CA ILE A 95 -4.30 7.46 -18.30
C ILE A 95 -3.21 8.27 -17.61
N PHE A 96 -2.23 8.68 -18.36
CA PHE A 96 -1.18 9.57 -17.91
C PHE A 96 -1.38 10.95 -18.54
N ASP A 97 -1.50 11.95 -17.69
CA ASP A 97 -1.55 13.34 -18.11
C ASP A 97 -0.11 13.89 -18.12
N VAL A 98 0.52 13.79 -19.28
CA VAL A 98 1.90 14.25 -19.51
C VAL A 98 1.92 15.57 -20.24
#